data_73dfc0c0d77eb6d70bba80d5d9b218de
#
_entry.id   73dfc0c0d77eb6d70bba80d5d9b218de
#
_cell.length_a   1.000
_cell.length_b   1.000
_cell.length_c   1.000
_cell.angle_alpha   90.00
_cell.angle_beta   90.00
_cell.angle_gamma   90.00
#
_symmetry.space_group_name_H-M   'P 1'
#
loop_
_entity.id
_entity.type
_entity.pdbx_description
1 polymer ?
#
loop_
_entity_poly.entity_id
_entity_poly.type
_entity_poly.pdbx_seq_one_letter_code
_entity_poly.pdbx_strand_id
1 'polypeptide(L)'
;SEELTVESRISPPALSCPKCDGLLPNELGELTCTLCDARVRVDHPVTRRKWSEEKIGCPECGKVLVTGVDKRPAHLRCASCSTHFTLTPHIPRVEVSCPGCERQLRMKRRPGERQIDCPACSKSFKVTF
;
A
#
# COMPACT_ATOMS: atom_id res chain seq x y z
N SER A 1 5.36 -6.93 -23.72
CA SER A 1 5.91 -7.49 -22.49
C SER A 1 5.04 -7.11 -21.29
N GLU A 2 4.66 -8.09 -20.52
CA GLU A 2 3.86 -7.86 -19.32
C GLU A 2 4.74 -7.37 -18.17
N GLU A 3 4.28 -6.35 -17.48
CA GLU A 3 4.95 -5.85 -16.29
C GLU A 3 4.53 -6.68 -15.07
N LEU A 4 5.50 -7.34 -14.44
CA LEU A 4 5.25 -8.16 -13.26
C LEU A 4 5.32 -7.30 -12.00
N THR A 5 4.36 -7.49 -11.11
CA THR A 5 4.28 -6.77 -9.85
C THR A 5 4.11 -7.74 -8.69
N VAL A 6 4.88 -7.53 -7.62
CA VAL A 6 4.81 -8.31 -6.39
C VAL A 6 4.49 -7.36 -5.24
N GLU A 7 3.53 -7.73 -4.40
CA GLU A 7 3.20 -6.94 -3.21
C GLU A 7 4.08 -7.37 -2.03
N SER A 8 4.65 -6.39 -1.32
CA SER A 8 5.40 -6.63 -0.09
C SER A 8 4.48 -7.22 0.99
N ARG A 9 5.03 -8.07 1.87
CA ARG A 9 4.29 -8.60 3.02
C ARG A 9 4.37 -7.68 4.23
N ILE A 10 5.24 -6.69 4.20
CA ILE A 10 5.48 -5.78 5.32
C ILE A 10 4.70 -4.49 5.08
N SER A 11 3.79 -4.18 6.01
CA SER A 11 3.05 -2.92 5.98
C SER A 11 3.82 -1.83 6.71
N PRO A 12 3.95 -0.62 6.13
CA PRO A 12 4.42 0.51 6.92
C PRO A 12 3.39 0.87 8.01
N PRO A 13 3.82 1.53 9.10
CA PRO A 13 2.90 1.92 10.16
C PRO A 13 1.89 2.95 9.69
N ALA A 14 0.69 2.92 10.28
CA ALA A 14 -0.31 3.96 10.04
C ALA A 14 0.17 5.27 10.69
N LEU A 15 0.29 6.31 9.88
CA LEU A 15 0.80 7.60 10.31
C LEU A 15 -0.24 8.69 10.12
N SER A 16 -0.16 9.71 10.97
CA SER A 16 -1.08 10.85 10.92
C SER A 16 -0.34 12.10 10.45
N CYS A 17 -1.05 12.97 9.72
CA CYS A 17 -0.52 14.25 9.31
C CYS A 17 -0.31 15.15 10.53
N PRO A 18 0.87 15.78 10.72
CA PRO A 18 1.12 16.65 11.87
C PRO A 18 0.32 17.97 11.81
N LYS A 19 -0.25 18.32 10.67
CA LYS A 19 -1.05 19.55 10.51
C LYS A 19 -2.54 19.35 10.75
N CYS A 20 -3.13 18.29 10.18
CA CYS A 20 -4.58 18.07 10.21
C CYS A 20 -4.99 16.79 10.93
N ASP A 21 -4.05 16.02 11.47
CA ASP A 21 -4.27 14.71 12.09
C ASP A 21 -4.97 13.67 11.20
N GLY A 22 -5.09 13.96 9.89
CA GLY A 22 -5.63 13.01 8.94
C GLY A 22 -4.68 11.83 8.72
N LEU A 23 -5.22 10.69 8.32
CA LEU A 23 -4.41 9.52 8.03
C LEU A 23 -3.57 9.74 6.77
N LEU A 24 -2.29 9.44 6.86
CA LEU A 24 -1.38 9.46 5.71
C LEU A 24 -1.37 8.09 5.00
N PRO A 25 -1.02 8.07 3.70
CA PRO A 25 -0.79 6.80 3.00
C PRO A 25 0.25 5.95 3.71
N ASN A 26 0.10 4.61 3.64
CA ASN A 26 1.02 3.66 4.25
C ASN A 26 2.30 3.53 3.42
N GLU A 27 3.03 4.62 3.27
CA GLU A 27 4.28 4.69 2.49
C GLU A 27 5.33 5.45 3.28
N LEU A 28 6.59 5.25 2.91
CA LEU A 28 7.72 6.00 3.49
C LEU A 28 8.26 7.01 2.46
N GLY A 29 8.95 8.03 2.95
CA GLY A 29 9.51 9.09 2.12
C GLY A 29 8.65 10.35 2.12
N GLU A 30 8.71 11.12 1.04
CA GLU A 30 7.88 12.32 0.90
C GLU A 30 6.47 11.96 0.48
N LEU A 31 5.50 12.35 1.29
CA LEU A 31 4.08 12.14 1.05
C LEU A 31 3.36 13.48 1.05
N THR A 32 2.31 13.56 0.26
CA THR A 32 1.40 14.72 0.29
C THR A 32 0.11 14.31 0.98
N CYS A 33 -0.27 15.05 2.03
CA CYS A 33 -1.55 14.81 2.69
C CYS A 33 -2.70 15.14 1.74
N THR A 34 -3.63 14.20 1.57
CA THR A 34 -4.78 14.38 0.68
C THR A 34 -5.85 15.31 1.25
N LEU A 35 -5.80 15.60 2.55
CA LEU A 35 -6.78 16.45 3.23
C LEU A 35 -6.36 17.92 3.28
N CYS A 36 -5.09 18.20 3.57
CA CYS A 36 -4.61 19.57 3.73
C CYS A 36 -3.49 19.95 2.74
N ASP A 37 -3.13 19.07 1.81
CA ASP A 37 -2.06 19.24 0.82
C ASP A 37 -0.67 19.52 1.41
N ALA A 38 -0.48 19.26 2.69
CA ALA A 38 0.81 19.45 3.33
C ALA A 38 1.80 18.35 2.87
N ARG A 39 3.03 18.77 2.59
CA ARG A 39 4.10 17.82 2.32
C ARG A 39 4.66 17.30 3.63
N VAL A 40 4.66 15.99 3.80
CA VAL A 40 5.14 15.34 5.00
C VAL A 40 6.22 14.34 4.62
N ARG A 41 7.34 14.39 5.31
CA ARG A 41 8.39 13.39 5.15
C ARG A 41 8.23 12.34 6.25
N VAL A 42 8.06 11.10 5.85
CA VAL A 42 7.90 9.97 6.76
C VAL A 42 9.16 9.12 6.72
N ASP A 43 9.78 8.93 7.88
CA ASP A 43 10.91 8.03 8.03
C ASP A 43 10.64 7.08 9.20
N HIS A 44 10.67 5.78 8.91
CA HIS A 44 10.45 4.73 9.91
C HIS A 44 11.56 3.68 9.78
N PRO A 45 12.66 3.83 10.55
CA PRO A 45 13.84 2.96 10.41
C PRO A 45 13.55 1.47 10.58
N VAL A 46 12.60 1.10 11.45
CA VAL A 46 12.22 -0.30 11.67
C VAL A 46 11.62 -0.92 10.42
N THR A 47 10.67 -0.22 9.77
CA THR A 47 10.05 -0.67 8.53
C THR A 47 11.06 -0.72 7.39
N ARG A 48 11.93 0.28 7.28
CA ARG A 48 12.98 0.31 6.26
C ARG A 48 13.91 -0.87 6.39
N ARG A 49 14.33 -1.22 7.62
CA ARG A 49 15.15 -2.41 7.87
C ARG A 49 14.43 -3.69 7.49
N LYS A 50 13.16 -3.84 7.88
CA LYS A 50 12.35 -4.99 7.52
C LYS A 50 12.22 -5.15 6.01
N TRP A 51 12.03 -4.06 5.28
CA TRP A 51 11.97 -4.08 3.83
C TRP A 51 13.28 -4.54 3.20
N SER A 52 14.44 -4.06 3.70
CA SER A 52 15.73 -4.45 3.16
C SER A 52 16.05 -5.93 3.42
N GLU A 53 15.51 -6.51 4.48
CA GLU A 53 15.71 -7.92 4.84
C GLU A 53 14.57 -8.82 4.37
N GLU A 54 13.54 -8.28 3.75
CA GLU A 54 12.38 -9.04 3.32
C GLU A 54 12.74 -10.07 2.25
N LYS A 55 12.24 -11.28 2.45
CA LYS A 55 12.36 -12.36 1.47
C LYS A 55 11.10 -12.43 0.63
N ILE A 56 11.26 -12.41 -0.68
CA ILE A 56 10.15 -12.47 -1.63
C ILE A 56 10.36 -13.63 -2.60
N GLY A 57 9.26 -14.14 -3.17
CA GLY A 57 9.34 -15.17 -4.22
C GLY A 57 9.32 -14.52 -5.60
N CYS A 58 10.20 -14.96 -6.49
CA CYS A 58 10.17 -14.52 -7.87
C CYS A 58 8.83 -14.90 -8.52
N PRO A 59 8.12 -13.96 -9.20
CA PRO A 59 6.83 -14.26 -9.82
C PRO A 59 6.93 -15.20 -11.03
N GLU A 60 8.12 -15.38 -11.59
CA GLU A 60 8.34 -16.28 -12.73
C GLU A 60 8.83 -17.67 -12.29
N CYS A 61 9.96 -17.75 -11.57
CA CYS A 61 10.57 -19.03 -11.22
C CYS A 61 10.30 -19.49 -9.78
N GLY A 62 9.72 -18.63 -8.93
CA GLY A 62 9.40 -18.96 -7.56
C GLY A 62 10.57 -18.99 -6.58
N LYS A 63 11.77 -18.64 -7.02
CA LYS A 63 12.94 -18.63 -6.16
C LYS A 63 12.85 -17.53 -5.09
N VAL A 64 13.24 -17.87 -3.86
CA VAL A 64 13.25 -16.91 -2.75
C VAL A 64 14.42 -15.94 -2.92
N LEU A 65 14.13 -14.66 -2.91
CA LEU A 65 15.10 -13.59 -3.06
C LEU A 65 15.04 -12.64 -1.85
N VAL A 66 16.18 -12.07 -1.48
CA VAL A 66 16.25 -11.02 -0.47
C VAL A 66 16.24 -9.67 -1.19
N THR A 67 15.37 -8.77 -0.78
CA THR A 67 15.17 -7.50 -1.49
C THR A 67 16.39 -6.60 -1.46
N GLY A 68 17.04 -6.45 -0.31
CA GLY A 68 18.22 -5.62 -0.15
C GLY A 68 17.99 -4.12 -0.33
N VAL A 69 16.73 -3.68 -0.43
CA VAL A 69 16.36 -2.27 -0.62
C VAL A 69 15.34 -1.84 0.44
N ASP A 70 15.37 -0.57 0.78
CA ASP A 70 14.53 0.03 1.82
C ASP A 70 13.47 0.99 1.26
N LYS A 71 13.23 0.95 -0.04
CA LYS A 71 12.25 1.82 -0.71
C LYS A 71 11.18 0.99 -1.41
N ARG A 72 9.98 1.53 -1.48
CA ARG A 72 8.87 0.98 -2.24
C ARG A 72 8.16 2.11 -3.01
N PRO A 73 7.75 1.91 -4.27
CA PRO A 73 8.00 0.71 -5.07
C PRO A 73 9.48 0.55 -5.44
N ALA A 74 9.93 -0.67 -5.60
CA ALA A 74 11.30 -0.99 -5.97
C ALA A 74 11.33 -1.87 -7.21
N HIS A 75 12.23 -1.56 -8.14
CA HIS A 75 12.45 -2.40 -9.33
C HIS A 75 13.53 -3.43 -9.01
N LEU A 76 13.16 -4.69 -9.08
CA LEU A 76 14.04 -5.80 -8.75
C LEU A 76 14.23 -6.72 -9.95
N ARG A 77 15.33 -7.48 -9.91
CA ARG A 77 15.64 -8.46 -10.92
C ARG A 77 15.98 -9.79 -10.25
N CYS A 78 15.37 -10.87 -10.74
CA CYS A 78 15.70 -12.21 -10.27
C CYS A 78 17.09 -12.62 -10.78
N ALA A 79 17.98 -13.01 -9.87
CA ALA A 79 19.32 -13.47 -10.25
C ALA A 79 19.31 -14.85 -10.91
N SER A 80 18.24 -15.62 -10.77
CA SER A 80 18.12 -16.97 -11.32
C SER A 80 17.57 -16.99 -12.75
N CYS A 81 16.46 -16.29 -12.99
CA CYS A 81 15.78 -16.29 -14.30
C CYS A 81 15.86 -14.94 -15.03
N SER A 82 16.52 -13.96 -14.44
CA SER A 82 16.68 -12.60 -15.00
C SER A 82 15.37 -11.84 -15.24
N THR A 83 14.28 -12.26 -14.62
CA THR A 83 13.00 -11.58 -14.75
C THR A 83 12.99 -10.29 -13.94
N HIS A 84 12.53 -9.21 -14.56
CA HIS A 84 12.34 -7.93 -13.89
C HIS A 84 10.91 -7.84 -13.33
N PHE A 85 10.78 -7.34 -12.13
CA PHE A 85 9.48 -7.12 -11.50
C PHE A 85 9.54 -5.90 -10.59
N THR A 86 8.37 -5.33 -10.29
CA THR A 86 8.24 -4.20 -9.37
C THR A 86 7.67 -4.68 -8.04
N LEU A 87 8.34 -4.34 -6.94
CA LEU A 87 7.87 -4.65 -5.59
C LEU A 87 7.15 -3.42 -5.03
N THR A 88 5.85 -3.56 -4.79
CA THR A 88 4.99 -2.49 -4.29
C THR A 88 4.81 -2.58 -2.78
N PRO A 89 4.55 -1.44 -2.08
CA PRO A 89 4.27 -1.49 -0.65
C PRO A 89 2.98 -2.24 -0.36
N HIS A 90 2.94 -2.92 0.78
CA HIS A 90 1.72 -3.60 1.24
C HIS A 90 0.75 -2.58 1.80
N ILE A 91 -0.44 -2.52 1.23
CA ILE A 91 -1.53 -1.66 1.69
C ILE A 91 -2.59 -2.55 2.30
N PRO A 92 -2.84 -2.49 3.63
CA PRO A 92 -3.86 -3.31 4.25
C PRO A 92 -5.24 -2.93 3.72
N ARG A 93 -6.08 -3.95 3.49
CA ARG A 93 -7.45 -3.75 3.05
C ARG A 93 -8.36 -3.59 4.25
N VAL A 94 -9.32 -2.69 4.16
CA VAL A 94 -10.34 -2.47 5.17
C VAL A 94 -11.68 -2.96 4.66
N GLU A 95 -12.52 -3.44 5.57
CA GLU A 95 -13.88 -3.86 5.25
C GLU A 95 -14.85 -2.74 5.61
N VAL A 96 -15.70 -2.38 4.67
CA VAL A 96 -16.71 -1.34 4.83
C VAL A 96 -18.07 -1.96 4.55
N SER A 97 -19.04 -1.73 5.44
CA SER A 97 -20.40 -2.20 5.26
C SER A 97 -21.24 -1.17 4.49
N CYS A 98 -21.93 -1.63 3.45
CA CYS A 98 -22.87 -0.80 2.71
C CYS A 98 -24.12 -0.54 3.56
N PRO A 99 -24.52 0.74 3.77
CA PRO A 99 -25.71 1.05 4.56
C PRO A 99 -27.02 0.70 3.86
N GLY A 100 -26.98 0.41 2.55
CA GLY A 100 -28.16 0.04 1.78
C GLY A 100 -28.48 -1.45 1.80
N CYS A 101 -27.49 -2.28 1.51
CA CYS A 101 -27.68 -3.74 1.41
C CYS A 101 -26.90 -4.54 2.48
N GLU A 102 -26.21 -3.86 3.38
CA GLU A 102 -25.38 -4.44 4.44
C GLU A 102 -24.26 -5.37 3.96
N ARG A 103 -23.92 -5.28 2.68
CA ARG A 103 -22.85 -6.07 2.11
C ARG A 103 -21.48 -5.52 2.52
N GLN A 104 -20.55 -6.41 2.87
CA GLN A 104 -19.18 -6.00 3.20
C GLN A 104 -18.36 -5.83 1.92
N LEU A 105 -17.71 -4.65 1.81
CA LEU A 105 -16.86 -4.31 0.69
C LEU A 105 -15.41 -4.23 1.17
N ARG A 106 -14.51 -4.88 0.45
CA ARG A 106 -13.06 -4.80 0.72
C ARG A 106 -12.44 -3.76 -0.19
N MET A 107 -11.69 -2.83 0.38
CA MET A 107 -11.02 -1.79 -0.37
C MET A 107 -9.69 -1.41 0.26
N LYS A 108 -8.83 -0.78 -0.53
CA LYS A 108 -7.56 -0.26 -0.02
C LYS A 108 -7.83 0.92 0.91
N ARG A 109 -7.20 0.90 2.07
CA ARG A 109 -7.27 2.01 3.01
C ARG A 109 -6.56 3.23 2.44
N ARG A 110 -7.29 4.34 2.30
CA ARG A 110 -6.76 5.62 1.88
C ARG A 110 -7.19 6.69 2.86
N PRO A 111 -6.34 7.69 3.16
CA PRO A 111 -6.71 8.74 4.11
C PRO A 111 -7.80 9.63 3.56
N GLY A 112 -8.62 10.16 4.47
CA GLY A 112 -9.65 11.14 4.18
C GLY A 112 -11.03 10.54 3.92
N GLU A 113 -11.93 11.41 3.52
CA GLU A 113 -13.30 11.06 3.17
C GLU A 113 -13.37 10.57 1.73
N ARG A 114 -14.01 9.42 1.51
CA ARG A 114 -14.16 8.82 0.18
C ARG A 114 -15.60 8.50 -0.10
N GLN A 115 -16.05 8.83 -1.32
CA GLN A 115 -17.33 8.39 -1.82
C GLN A 115 -17.18 7.03 -2.49
N ILE A 116 -18.01 6.09 -2.09
CA ILE A 116 -17.95 4.69 -2.54
C ILE A 116 -19.31 4.31 -3.13
N ASP A 117 -19.27 3.68 -4.30
CA ASP A 117 -20.47 3.15 -4.95
C ASP A 117 -20.55 1.63 -4.71
N CYS A 118 -21.64 1.18 -4.11
CA CYS A 118 -21.86 -0.25 -3.88
C CYS A 118 -22.17 -0.95 -5.21
N PRO A 119 -21.38 -1.97 -5.61
CA PRO A 119 -21.63 -2.70 -6.87
C PRO A 119 -22.88 -3.57 -6.82
N ALA A 120 -23.40 -3.88 -5.63
CA ALA A 120 -24.56 -4.75 -5.46
C ALA A 120 -25.88 -3.98 -5.54
N CYS A 121 -26.00 -2.82 -4.88
CA CYS A 121 -27.23 -2.04 -4.82
C CYS A 121 -27.14 -0.69 -5.51
N SER A 122 -25.97 -0.35 -6.05
CA SER A 122 -25.67 0.93 -6.72
C SER A 122 -25.88 2.18 -5.85
N LYS A 123 -25.88 2.00 -4.54
CA LYS A 123 -26.02 3.13 -3.61
C LYS A 123 -24.66 3.74 -3.32
N SER A 124 -24.59 5.08 -3.39
CA SER A 124 -23.37 5.81 -3.04
C SER A 124 -23.40 6.20 -1.56
N PHE A 125 -22.25 6.06 -0.90
CA PHE A 125 -22.10 6.47 0.49
C PHE A 125 -20.68 6.98 0.74
N LYS A 126 -20.51 7.76 1.80
CA LYS A 126 -19.22 8.33 2.19
C LYS A 126 -18.63 7.57 3.36
N VAL A 127 -17.32 7.31 3.28
CA VAL A 127 -16.55 6.64 4.34
C VAL A 127 -15.37 7.51 4.71
N THR A 128 -15.14 7.68 6.00
CA THR A 128 -13.99 8.41 6.53
C THR A 128 -13.02 7.41 7.16
N PHE A 129 -11.78 7.44 6.72
CA PHE A 129 -10.72 6.61 7.26
C PHE A 129 -9.82 7.39 8.21
#